data_d28fab5a00f0af8bf3773bfdef019999
#
_entry.id   d28fab5a00f0af8bf3773bfdef019999
#
_cell.length_a   1.000
_cell.length_b   1.000
_cell.length_c   1.000
_cell.angle_alpha   90.00
_cell.angle_beta   90.00
_cell.angle_gamma   90.00
#
_symmetry.space_group_name_H-M   'P 1'
#
loop_
_entity.id
_entity.type
_entity.pdbx_description
1 polymer ?
#
loop_
_entity_poly.entity_id
_entity_poly.type
_entity_poly.pdbx_seq_one_letter_code
_entity_poly.pdbx_strand_id
1 'polypeptide(L)'
;MMAQTPITPPASYPPPGTYTHTLWQGTRLFWLGLLLWQVVWHLWLSPHPHLPAWAVTLGWCTPLLFPLRGLFQGRPYTHAWANFILMLYFLHALTIITIDEGERWLGIVELILTSGSFTLNLLYARKRGQEMGLKLRKLKAE
;
A
#
# COMPACT_ATOMS: atom_id res chain seq x y z
N MET A 1 -0.13 -3.53 -37.70
CA MET A 1 -0.25 -3.17 -37.45
C MET A 1 -0.37 -2.88 -36.59
N MET A 2 -0.35 -2.78 -36.52
CA MET A 2 -0.52 -2.32 -35.99
C MET A 2 -0.38 -1.94 -35.12
N ALA A 3 -0.19 -2.05 -35.04
CA ALA A 3 -0.19 -1.60 -34.43
C ALA A 3 -0.04 -1.12 -33.66
N GLN A 4 0.23 -1.05 -33.85
CA GLN A 4 0.36 -0.35 -33.21
C GLN A 4 -0.10 0.43 -32.37
N THR A 5 -0.39 -0.57 -32.28
CA THR A 5 -1.03 0.44 -31.67
C THR A 5 -0.16 1.19 -30.75
N PRO A 6 -0.19 2.37 -30.80
CA PRO A 6 0.71 3.18 -30.04
C PRO A 6 0.42 3.04 -28.58
N ILE A 7 1.42 3.20 -27.78
CA ILE A 7 1.25 3.22 -26.37
C ILE A 7 0.39 4.40 -26.02
N THR A 8 -0.73 4.15 -25.40
CA THR A 8 -1.67 5.19 -25.11
C THR A 8 -1.24 5.99 -23.90
N PRO A 9 -1.16 7.29 -23.99
CA PRO A 9 -0.82 8.10 -22.83
C PRO A 9 -1.87 7.98 -21.73
N PRO A 10 -1.48 8.16 -20.50
CA PRO A 10 -2.45 8.11 -19.41
C PRO A 10 -3.63 9.05 -19.57
N ALA A 11 -3.41 10.20 -20.21
CA ALA A 11 -4.47 11.17 -20.37
C ALA A 11 -5.61 10.67 -21.23
N SER A 12 -5.40 9.62 -22.03
CA SER A 12 -6.44 9.06 -22.84
C SER A 12 -7.31 8.05 -22.12
N TYR A 13 -6.94 7.69 -20.91
CA TYR A 13 -7.74 6.77 -20.12
C TYR A 13 -8.93 7.50 -19.54
N PRO A 14 -10.05 6.80 -19.33
CA PRO A 14 -11.20 7.42 -18.72
C PRO A 14 -10.91 7.80 -17.27
N PRO A 15 -11.61 8.80 -16.74
CA PRO A 15 -11.46 9.12 -15.33
C PRO A 15 -11.99 7.96 -14.47
N PRO A 16 -11.50 7.83 -13.25
CA PRO A 16 -12.01 6.78 -12.38
C PRO A 16 -13.46 6.98 -12.05
N GLY A 17 -14.21 5.88 -11.98
CA GLY A 17 -15.59 5.93 -11.55
C GLY A 17 -15.69 6.33 -10.08
N THR A 18 -16.92 6.59 -9.64
CA THR A 18 -17.14 7.01 -8.27
C THR A 18 -16.64 5.98 -7.26
N TYR A 19 -16.96 4.72 -7.48
CA TYR A 19 -16.51 3.65 -6.59
C TYR A 19 -14.98 3.54 -6.60
N THR A 20 -14.39 3.60 -7.79
CA THR A 20 -12.94 3.51 -7.92
C THR A 20 -12.24 4.67 -7.25
N HIS A 21 -12.81 5.86 -7.38
CA HIS A 21 -12.24 7.04 -6.74
C HIS A 21 -12.29 6.91 -5.22
N THR A 22 -13.38 6.37 -4.70
CA THR A 22 -13.50 6.12 -3.26
C THR A 22 -12.45 5.12 -2.80
N LEU A 23 -12.22 4.06 -3.56
CA LEU A 23 -11.18 3.10 -3.24
C LEU A 23 -9.80 3.78 -3.22
N TRP A 24 -9.54 4.64 -4.18
CA TRP A 24 -8.28 5.34 -4.25
C TRP A 24 -8.06 6.22 -3.02
N GLN A 25 -9.09 6.94 -2.61
CA GLN A 25 -8.98 7.74 -1.40
C GLN A 25 -8.73 6.87 -0.18
N GLY A 26 -9.40 5.73 -0.12
CA GLY A 26 -9.17 4.78 0.96
C GLY A 26 -7.74 4.27 1.00
N THR A 27 -7.17 3.95 -0.16
CA THR A 27 -5.79 3.46 -0.20
C THR A 27 -4.83 4.51 0.34
N ARG A 28 -5.03 5.76 -0.04
CA ARG A 28 -4.17 6.83 0.43
C ARG A 28 -4.30 7.03 1.93
N LEU A 29 -5.53 7.04 2.43
CA LEU A 29 -5.75 7.25 3.84
C LEU A 29 -5.15 6.14 4.69
N PHE A 30 -5.37 4.90 4.28
CA PHE A 30 -4.83 3.76 5.04
C PHE A 30 -3.31 3.71 4.95
N TRP A 31 -2.75 4.03 3.79
CA TRP A 31 -1.30 4.02 3.65
C TRP A 31 -0.65 5.10 4.50
N LEU A 32 -1.21 6.31 4.46
CA LEU A 32 -0.72 7.39 5.30
C LEU A 32 -0.94 7.08 6.77
N GLY A 33 -2.06 6.43 7.09
CA GLY A 33 -2.32 6.01 8.45
C GLY A 33 -1.27 5.03 8.94
N LEU A 34 -0.89 4.07 8.11
CA LEU A 34 0.14 3.11 8.47
C LEU A 34 1.49 3.82 8.64
N LEU A 35 1.81 4.73 7.74
CA LEU A 35 3.05 5.49 7.83
C LEU A 35 3.09 6.30 9.13
N LEU A 36 2.01 7.00 9.42
CA LEU A 36 1.92 7.78 10.64
C LEU A 36 2.01 6.88 11.86
N TRP A 37 1.39 5.71 11.81
CA TRP A 37 1.43 4.77 12.92
C TRP A 37 2.85 4.32 13.21
N GLN A 38 3.64 4.06 12.17
CA GLN A 38 5.03 3.70 12.38
C GLN A 38 5.81 4.82 13.07
N VAL A 39 5.56 6.05 12.66
CA VAL A 39 6.22 7.20 13.28
C VAL A 39 5.84 7.31 14.74
N VAL A 40 4.55 7.26 15.04
CA VAL A 40 4.07 7.40 16.41
C VAL A 40 4.59 6.26 17.28
N TRP A 41 4.53 5.04 16.77
CA TRP A 41 4.95 3.87 17.51
C TRP A 41 6.43 3.97 17.90
N HIS A 42 7.28 4.18 16.91
CA HIS A 42 8.70 4.04 17.13
C HIS A 42 9.35 5.28 17.72
N LEU A 43 8.70 6.43 17.63
CA LEU A 43 9.23 7.65 18.25
C LEU A 43 8.70 7.87 19.66
N TRP A 44 7.43 7.54 19.90
CA TRP A 44 6.81 7.93 21.16
C TRP A 44 6.21 6.80 21.96
N LEU A 45 5.47 5.89 21.34
CA LEU A 45 4.73 4.88 22.09
C LEU A 45 5.62 3.77 22.62
N SER A 46 6.60 3.34 21.83
CA SER A 46 7.47 2.24 22.26
C SER A 46 8.82 2.35 21.55
N PRO A 47 9.64 3.33 21.95
CA PRO A 47 10.96 3.46 21.34
C PRO A 47 11.81 2.23 21.61
N HIS A 48 12.67 1.92 20.65
CA HIS A 48 13.56 0.78 20.80
C HIS A 48 14.54 1.04 21.94
N PRO A 49 14.78 0.04 22.82
CA PRO A 49 15.62 0.25 23.98
C PRO A 49 17.11 0.41 23.68
N HIS A 50 17.58 -0.13 22.56
CA HIS A 50 19.01 -0.14 22.27
C HIS A 50 19.42 0.67 21.05
N LEU A 51 18.46 1.08 20.21
CA LEU A 51 18.74 1.82 18.99
C LEU A 51 18.09 3.19 19.07
N PRO A 52 18.67 4.20 18.39
CA PRO A 52 18.05 5.52 18.40
C PRO A 52 16.65 5.44 17.79
N ALA A 53 15.70 6.10 18.44
CA ALA A 53 14.33 6.06 17.97
C ALA A 53 14.19 6.57 16.54
N TRP A 54 14.94 7.62 16.19
CA TRP A 54 14.85 8.17 14.85
C TRP A 54 15.34 7.17 13.79
N ALA A 55 16.36 6.38 14.11
CA ALA A 55 16.89 5.42 13.15
C ALA A 55 15.89 4.29 12.92
N VAL A 56 15.27 3.79 13.99
CA VAL A 56 14.28 2.73 13.87
C VAL A 56 13.06 3.24 13.09
N THR A 57 12.64 4.47 13.38
CA THR A 57 11.51 5.07 12.69
C THR A 57 11.80 5.19 11.20
N LEU A 58 12.97 5.70 10.84
CA LEU A 58 13.34 5.80 9.43
C LEU A 58 13.37 4.44 8.77
N GLY A 59 13.90 3.43 9.46
CA GLY A 59 13.94 2.09 8.91
C GLY A 59 12.55 1.55 8.60
N TRP A 60 11.59 1.78 9.50
CA TRP A 60 10.24 1.29 9.27
C TRP A 60 9.43 2.15 8.31
N CYS A 61 9.77 3.43 8.19
CA CYS A 61 9.05 4.29 7.25
C CYS A 61 9.57 4.16 5.82
N THR A 62 10.83 3.83 5.65
CA THR A 62 11.45 3.82 4.31
C THR A 62 10.71 2.94 3.31
N PRO A 63 10.35 1.67 3.62
CA PRO A 63 9.65 0.87 2.62
C PRO A 63 8.32 1.49 2.19
N LEU A 64 7.65 2.17 3.11
CA LEU A 64 6.36 2.79 2.79
C LEU A 64 6.50 4.00 1.88
N LEU A 65 7.70 4.59 1.81
CA LEU A 65 7.91 5.75 0.97
C LEU A 65 8.10 5.39 -0.50
N PHE A 66 8.57 4.16 -0.79
CA PHE A 66 8.86 3.76 -2.16
C PHE A 66 7.65 3.87 -3.09
N PRO A 67 6.48 3.33 -2.75
CA PRO A 67 5.34 3.40 -3.66
C PRO A 67 4.52 4.67 -3.52
N LEU A 68 4.92 5.57 -2.63
CA LEU A 68 4.07 6.71 -2.27
C LEU A 68 3.69 7.55 -3.48
N ARG A 69 4.65 7.83 -4.34
CA ARG A 69 4.39 8.66 -5.52
C ARG A 69 3.35 8.02 -6.42
N GLY A 70 3.53 6.73 -6.72
CA GLY A 70 2.59 6.03 -7.59
C GLY A 70 1.21 5.89 -6.96
N LEU A 71 1.17 5.70 -5.63
CA LEU A 71 -0.11 5.62 -4.94
C LEU A 71 -0.87 6.93 -5.05
N PHE A 72 -0.16 8.05 -4.89
CA PHE A 72 -0.80 9.36 -4.98
C PHE A 72 -1.16 9.73 -6.40
N GLN A 73 -0.49 9.13 -7.38
CA GLN A 73 -0.84 9.35 -8.79
C GLN A 73 -1.93 8.40 -9.26
N GLY A 74 -2.37 7.49 -8.39
CA GLY A 74 -3.44 6.57 -8.73
C GLY A 74 -3.06 5.48 -9.69
N ARG A 75 -1.79 5.10 -9.76
CA ARG A 75 -1.33 4.06 -10.68
C ARG A 75 -1.73 2.69 -10.18
N PRO A 76 -2.54 1.94 -10.92
CA PRO A 76 -2.95 0.61 -10.46
C PRO A 76 -1.79 -0.35 -10.33
N TYR A 77 -0.79 -0.25 -11.20
CA TYR A 77 0.37 -1.11 -11.09
C TYR A 77 1.10 -0.89 -9.76
N THR A 78 1.24 0.38 -9.35
CA THR A 78 1.89 0.68 -8.08
C THR A 78 1.10 0.11 -6.91
N HIS A 79 -0.22 0.21 -6.96
CA HIS A 79 -1.05 -0.34 -5.90
C HIS A 79 -0.87 -1.85 -5.81
N ALA A 80 -0.71 -2.51 -6.94
CA ALA A 80 -0.53 -3.96 -6.94
C ALA A 80 0.78 -4.37 -6.30
N TRP A 81 1.90 -3.76 -6.73
CA TRP A 81 3.19 -4.18 -6.18
C TRP A 81 3.44 -3.62 -4.77
N ALA A 82 2.74 -2.55 -4.39
CA ALA A 82 2.86 -2.04 -3.03
C ALA A 82 2.44 -3.08 -1.99
N ASN A 83 1.58 -4.01 -2.38
CA ASN A 83 1.17 -5.07 -1.47
C ASN A 83 2.33 -5.99 -1.07
N PHE A 84 3.35 -6.10 -1.89
CA PHE A 84 4.54 -6.86 -1.49
C PHE A 84 5.26 -6.17 -0.33
N ILE A 85 5.27 -4.86 -0.33
CA ILE A 85 5.85 -4.12 0.78
C ILE A 85 5.04 -4.35 2.05
N LEU A 86 3.72 -4.42 1.92
CA LEU A 86 2.86 -4.65 3.06
C LEU A 86 3.08 -6.01 3.72
N MET A 87 3.63 -6.97 2.98
CA MET A 87 3.97 -8.27 3.58
C MET A 87 4.93 -8.11 4.75
N LEU A 88 5.85 -7.16 4.64
CA LEU A 88 6.79 -6.88 5.72
C LEU A 88 6.04 -6.44 6.97
N TYR A 89 5.03 -5.61 6.80
CA TYR A 89 4.26 -5.09 7.94
C TYR A 89 3.31 -6.13 8.49
N PHE A 90 2.79 -7.02 7.66
CA PHE A 90 2.06 -8.18 8.16
C PHE A 90 2.94 -9.03 9.06
N LEU A 91 4.14 -9.32 8.59
CA LEU A 91 5.07 -10.12 9.38
C LEU A 91 5.39 -9.44 10.70
N HIS A 92 5.65 -8.15 10.66
CA HIS A 92 5.97 -7.40 11.88
C HIS A 92 4.80 -7.41 12.85
N ALA A 93 3.59 -7.12 12.35
CA ALA A 93 2.42 -7.07 13.21
C ALA A 93 2.12 -8.42 13.84
N LEU A 94 2.18 -9.48 13.05
CA LEU A 94 1.91 -10.81 13.57
C LEU A 94 2.97 -11.23 14.59
N THR A 95 4.21 -10.87 14.37
CA THR A 95 5.27 -11.18 15.30
C THR A 95 5.04 -10.47 16.63
N ILE A 96 4.70 -9.19 16.59
CA ILE A 96 4.47 -8.42 17.82
C ILE A 96 3.28 -8.99 18.59
N ILE A 97 2.21 -9.34 17.87
CA ILE A 97 1.02 -9.90 18.53
C ILE A 97 1.35 -11.23 19.18
N THR A 98 2.13 -12.05 18.50
CA THR A 98 2.46 -13.40 18.99
C THR A 98 3.39 -13.36 20.20
N ILE A 99 4.37 -12.47 20.18
CA ILE A 99 5.36 -12.40 21.25
C ILE A 99 4.73 -11.86 22.53
N ASP A 100 3.86 -10.86 22.40
CA ASP A 100 3.13 -10.32 23.55
C ASP A 100 4.04 -9.78 24.64
N GLU A 101 4.88 -8.83 24.25
CA GLU A 101 5.79 -8.17 25.20
C GLU A 101 5.27 -6.79 25.61
N GLY A 102 3.96 -6.66 25.74
CA GLY A 102 3.36 -5.40 26.12
C GLY A 102 3.01 -4.50 24.95
N GLU A 103 3.28 -4.95 23.74
CA GLU A 103 3.01 -4.16 22.54
C GLU A 103 1.94 -4.81 21.66
N ARG A 104 1.22 -5.78 22.20
CA ARG A 104 0.25 -6.51 21.36
C ARG A 104 -0.76 -5.58 20.73
N TRP A 105 -1.25 -4.58 21.46
CA TRP A 105 -2.25 -3.69 20.91
C TRP A 105 -1.68 -2.84 19.77
N LEU A 106 -0.40 -2.50 19.84
CA LEU A 106 0.25 -1.77 18.77
C LEU A 106 0.29 -2.61 17.49
N GLY A 107 0.60 -3.90 17.65
CA GLY A 107 0.60 -4.83 16.53
C GLY A 107 -0.79 -5.03 15.96
N ILE A 108 -1.82 -5.03 16.80
CA ILE A 108 -3.19 -5.18 16.33
C ILE A 108 -3.59 -3.98 15.47
N VAL A 109 -3.26 -2.77 15.89
CA VAL A 109 -3.55 -1.58 15.09
C VAL A 109 -2.80 -1.65 13.77
N GLU A 110 -1.54 -2.03 13.81
CA GLU A 110 -0.75 -2.18 12.59
C GLU A 110 -1.38 -3.22 11.66
N LEU A 111 -1.84 -4.32 12.22
CA LEU A 111 -2.47 -5.37 11.43
C LEU A 111 -3.73 -4.87 10.75
N ILE A 112 -4.54 -4.11 11.47
CA ILE A 112 -5.77 -3.55 10.91
C ILE A 112 -5.44 -2.60 9.76
N LEU A 113 -4.49 -1.70 9.97
CA LEU A 113 -4.10 -0.75 8.94
C LEU A 113 -3.49 -1.45 7.73
N THR A 114 -2.65 -2.44 7.98
CA THR A 114 -2.01 -3.18 6.89
C THR A 114 -3.02 -3.98 6.09
N SER A 115 -3.95 -4.65 6.79
CA SER A 115 -4.99 -5.43 6.11
C SER A 115 -5.91 -4.54 5.28
N GLY A 116 -6.28 -3.39 5.85
CA GLY A 116 -7.11 -2.44 5.12
C GLY A 116 -6.39 -1.91 3.89
N SER A 117 -5.12 -1.55 4.02
CA SER A 117 -4.33 -1.09 2.89
C SER A 117 -4.20 -2.17 1.83
N PHE A 118 -3.93 -3.39 2.24
CA PHE A 118 -3.78 -4.51 1.31
C PHE A 118 -5.06 -4.72 0.50
N THR A 119 -6.18 -4.77 1.20
CA THR A 119 -7.46 -5.00 0.54
C THR A 119 -7.81 -3.86 -0.40
N LEU A 120 -7.66 -2.62 0.05
CA LEU A 120 -7.98 -1.46 -0.76
C LEU A 120 -7.06 -1.34 -1.97
N ASN A 121 -5.77 -1.62 -1.79
CA ASN A 121 -4.84 -1.62 -2.91
C ASN A 121 -5.22 -2.65 -3.96
N LEU A 122 -5.58 -3.84 -3.51
CA LEU A 122 -5.97 -4.91 -4.43
C LEU A 122 -7.23 -4.55 -5.19
N LEU A 123 -8.24 -4.06 -4.48
CA LEU A 123 -9.50 -3.68 -5.11
C LEU A 123 -9.30 -2.52 -6.07
N TYR A 124 -8.53 -1.52 -5.66
CA TYR A 124 -8.30 -0.37 -6.54
C TYR A 124 -7.51 -0.78 -7.79
N ALA A 125 -6.47 -1.57 -7.61
CA ALA A 125 -5.67 -2.00 -8.76
C ALA A 125 -6.53 -2.76 -9.75
N ARG A 126 -7.40 -3.61 -9.25
CA ARG A 126 -8.27 -4.40 -10.10
C ARG A 126 -9.29 -3.54 -10.82
N LYS A 127 -10.00 -2.69 -10.07
CA LYS A 127 -11.05 -1.86 -10.66
C LYS A 127 -10.48 -0.84 -11.63
N ARG A 128 -9.43 -0.15 -11.21
CA ARG A 128 -8.85 0.87 -12.08
C ARG A 128 -8.23 0.25 -13.30
N GLY A 129 -7.58 -0.90 -13.13
CA GLY A 129 -7.03 -1.62 -14.28
C GLY A 129 -8.10 -1.98 -15.28
N GLN A 130 -9.25 -2.43 -14.80
CA GLN A 130 -10.37 -2.75 -15.69
C GLN A 130 -10.85 -1.51 -16.42
N GLU A 131 -10.98 -0.38 -15.73
CA GLU A 131 -11.43 0.86 -16.35
C GLU A 131 -10.47 1.35 -17.42
N MET A 132 -9.18 1.11 -17.21
CA MET A 132 -8.15 1.53 -18.17
C MET A 132 -7.91 0.51 -19.27
N GLY A 133 -8.64 -0.61 -19.22
CA GLY A 133 -8.47 -1.64 -20.23
C GLY A 133 -7.23 -2.49 -20.04
N LEU A 134 -6.60 -2.44 -18.87
CA LEU A 134 -5.42 -3.24 -18.59
C LEU A 134 -5.85 -4.62 -18.17
N LYS A 135 -5.52 -5.61 -18.97
CA LYS A 135 -5.91 -6.99 -18.69
C LYS A 135 -4.67 -7.85 -18.66
N LEU A 136 -4.80 -8.97 -18.01
CA LEU A 136 -3.73 -9.95 -18.04
C LEU A 136 -3.58 -10.46 -19.45
N ARG A 137 -2.39 -10.35 -19.98
CA ARG A 137 -2.16 -10.69 -21.37
C ARG A 137 -2.49 -12.14 -21.68
N LYS A 138 -2.14 -13.00 -20.77
CA LYS A 138 -2.37 -14.42 -21.05
C LYS A 138 -3.83 -14.75 -21.20
N LEU A 139 -4.70 -13.98 -20.63
CA LEU A 139 -6.12 -14.20 -20.81
C LEU A 139 -6.53 -13.92 -22.22
N LYS A 140 -5.79 -13.07 -22.90
CA LYS A 140 -6.09 -12.72 -24.27
C LYS A 140 -5.50 -13.70 -25.24
N ALA A 141 -4.44 -14.34 -24.81
CA ALA A 141 -3.71 -15.20 -25.70
C ALA A 141 -4.52 -16.38 -26.19
N GLU A 142 -5.60 -16.71 -25.47
CA GLU A 142 -6.37 -17.82 -25.93
C GLU A 142 -7.53 -17.45 -26.75
#